data_c38c7daef3edf02f61c5dd7ed671f0e6
#
_entry.id   c38c7daef3edf02f61c5dd7ed671f0e6
#
_cell.length_a   1.000
_cell.length_b   1.000
_cell.length_c   1.000
_cell.angle_alpha   90.00
_cell.angle_beta   90.00
_cell.angle_gamma   90.00
#
_symmetry.space_group_name_H-M   'P 1'
#
loop_
_entity.id
_entity.type
_entity.pdbx_description
1 polymer ?
#
loop_
_entity_poly.entity_id
_entity_poly.type
_entity_poly.pdbx_seq_one_letter_code
_entity_poly.pdbx_strand_id
1 'polypeptide(L)'
;RLASSGGGIGGYWGDVRSDGTSTSSGSKSTGSIPFMKVVDSEMLAFNQGVTRRGSYAAYTDISHPEIEEFMVMRKESGGDVNRKCLNLHNGVNINNAFLRAVETDDDWRLIDPKTKEAVKIIKARELWSKILDARAETGEPYIVNLDNCNDALPQGQKNLGLEIKQSNLCSEITLPTNQERTAVCCLSSVNLEHFDDWSEDKNFIQDLITMLDNVLEHFIDNAIDMNNLGGYNANYERFKKHIKEGKEGFTKAAYSAYRERSIGLGAMGFHSYLQAHNIPFEGIYATGFNHKAFKHIKSSALKASKEIAKDRGEAPDISGSTLRNAHLLAVAPNASSSIICGGTSPSIEPIRANVFTHKTLSGSYKVKNKNLEKLINKKLDEPAKRKKLWQQISDNRGSIQNIRLFTKEEKELYKTADEINQIWVVEHAYKRQEFICQSQSVNLFFILPDSSKNQEQHNEYLQYVSDVHWYGANKLKSLYYFRSDAAKAAENVNVKVPRIKLDEVDCIACEG
;
A
#
# COMPACT_ATOMS: atom_id res chain seq x y z
N ARG A 1 -16.97 11.19 -7.24
CA ARG A 1 -16.78 12.13 -6.12
C ARG A 1 -15.46 11.90 -5.37
N LEU A 2 -15.18 10.72 -4.83
CA LEU A 2 -13.92 10.48 -4.09
C LEU A 2 -12.68 10.80 -4.95
N ALA A 3 -12.63 10.34 -6.20
CA ALA A 3 -11.56 10.64 -7.14
C ALA A 3 -11.48 12.13 -7.46
N SER A 4 -12.61 12.80 -7.73
CA SER A 4 -12.66 14.25 -8.00
C SER A 4 -12.25 15.10 -6.78
N SER A 5 -12.26 14.54 -5.57
CA SER A 5 -11.72 15.17 -4.35
C SER A 5 -10.26 14.81 -4.06
N GLY A 6 -9.55 14.14 -5.00
CA GLY A 6 -8.15 13.75 -4.88
C GLY A 6 -7.90 12.49 -4.05
N GLY A 7 -8.95 11.75 -3.71
CA GLY A 7 -8.85 10.49 -2.96
C GLY A 7 -8.41 9.33 -3.84
N GLY A 8 -7.49 8.48 -3.32
CA GLY A 8 -7.24 7.15 -3.85
C GLY A 8 -8.34 6.18 -3.41
N ILE A 9 -8.71 5.25 -4.26
CA ILE A 9 -9.85 4.34 -4.03
C ILE A 9 -9.38 2.90 -4.09
N GLY A 10 -9.84 2.08 -3.14
CA GLY A 10 -9.84 0.62 -3.23
C GLY A 10 -11.27 0.12 -3.41
N GLY A 11 -11.51 -0.77 -4.34
CA GLY A 11 -12.85 -1.31 -4.58
C GLY A 11 -12.88 -2.82 -4.75
N TYR A 12 -13.87 -3.45 -4.13
CA TYR A 12 -14.07 -4.89 -4.18
C TYR A 12 -15.00 -5.29 -5.32
N TRP A 13 -14.57 -6.25 -6.12
CA TRP A 13 -15.26 -6.77 -7.30
C TRP A 13 -15.63 -8.25 -7.21
N GLY A 14 -15.25 -8.91 -6.11
CA GLY A 14 -15.48 -10.34 -5.92
C GLY A 14 -16.96 -10.76 -5.83
N ASP A 15 -17.88 -9.81 -5.56
CA ASP A 15 -19.34 -10.09 -5.54
C ASP A 15 -19.99 -9.92 -6.94
N VAL A 16 -19.25 -9.46 -7.96
CA VAL A 16 -19.77 -9.27 -9.32
C VAL A 16 -19.82 -10.62 -10.04
N ARG A 17 -21.00 -10.99 -10.56
CA ARG A 17 -21.18 -12.24 -11.33
C ARG A 17 -20.22 -12.31 -12.52
N SER A 18 -19.76 -13.51 -12.82
CA SER A 18 -18.82 -13.76 -13.90
C SER A 18 -19.44 -13.64 -15.31
N ASP A 19 -18.59 -13.60 -16.31
CA ASP A 19 -18.96 -13.69 -17.72
C ASP A 19 -19.79 -14.97 -18.00
N GLY A 20 -20.75 -14.88 -18.89
CA GLY A 20 -21.65 -15.97 -19.26
C GLY A 20 -22.75 -16.28 -18.25
N THR A 21 -22.73 -15.77 -17.02
CA THR A 21 -23.76 -15.98 -16.00
C THR A 21 -25.10 -15.34 -16.43
N SER A 22 -26.21 -16.06 -16.27
CA SER A 22 -27.52 -15.56 -16.66
C SER A 22 -27.98 -14.37 -15.81
N THR A 23 -28.49 -13.34 -16.46
CA THR A 23 -29.11 -12.18 -15.81
C THR A 23 -30.58 -12.39 -15.52
N SER A 24 -31.18 -11.52 -14.72
CA SER A 24 -32.63 -11.55 -14.44
C SER A 24 -33.48 -11.27 -15.68
N SER A 25 -32.94 -10.60 -16.70
CA SER A 25 -33.60 -10.33 -17.98
C SER A 25 -33.40 -11.43 -19.01
N GLY A 26 -32.75 -12.56 -18.66
CA GLY A 26 -32.53 -13.70 -19.57
C GLY A 26 -31.32 -13.55 -20.50
N SER A 27 -30.62 -12.39 -20.46
CA SER A 27 -29.37 -12.19 -21.18
C SER A 27 -28.18 -12.82 -20.44
N LYS A 28 -27.00 -12.81 -21.06
CA LYS A 28 -25.74 -13.24 -20.45
C LYS A 28 -24.94 -12.04 -19.91
N SER A 29 -24.30 -12.20 -18.75
CA SER A 29 -23.38 -11.25 -18.19
C SER A 29 -22.13 -11.16 -19.06
N THR A 30 -21.52 -9.97 -19.15
CA THR A 30 -20.21 -9.74 -19.76
C THR A 30 -19.07 -9.81 -18.74
N GLY A 31 -19.40 -10.17 -17.49
CA GLY A 31 -18.45 -10.24 -16.40
C GLY A 31 -18.11 -8.91 -15.75
N SER A 32 -17.06 -8.90 -14.91
CA SER A 32 -16.61 -7.74 -14.14
C SER A 32 -15.64 -6.84 -14.93
N ILE A 33 -14.81 -7.41 -15.79
CA ILE A 33 -13.71 -6.69 -16.47
C ILE A 33 -14.18 -5.52 -17.33
N PRO A 34 -15.26 -5.63 -18.16
CA PRO A 34 -15.75 -4.48 -18.94
C PRO A 34 -16.22 -3.31 -18.06
N PHE A 35 -16.76 -3.58 -16.88
CA PHE A 35 -17.15 -2.52 -15.94
C PHE A 35 -15.90 -1.89 -15.26
N MET A 36 -14.88 -2.70 -14.97
CA MET A 36 -13.58 -2.15 -14.53
C MET A 36 -12.98 -1.25 -15.61
N LYS A 37 -13.13 -1.56 -16.90
CA LYS A 37 -12.70 -0.71 -18.02
C LYS A 37 -13.39 0.66 -18.02
N VAL A 38 -14.65 0.73 -17.63
CA VAL A 38 -15.34 2.03 -17.46
C VAL A 38 -14.66 2.84 -16.36
N VAL A 39 -14.39 2.22 -15.21
CA VAL A 39 -13.69 2.88 -14.09
C VAL A 39 -12.25 3.27 -14.48
N ASP A 40 -11.56 2.43 -15.24
CA ASP A 40 -10.22 2.71 -15.78
C ASP A 40 -10.21 4.01 -16.58
N SER A 41 -11.20 4.20 -17.46
CA SER A 41 -11.35 5.42 -18.27
C SER A 41 -11.80 6.62 -17.43
N GLU A 42 -12.69 6.40 -16.45
CA GLU A 42 -13.16 7.44 -15.55
C GLU A 42 -12.02 8.03 -14.69
N MET A 43 -11.08 7.19 -14.23
CA MET A 43 -9.91 7.67 -13.46
C MET A 43 -9.03 8.62 -14.25
N LEU A 44 -8.98 8.50 -15.56
CA LEU A 44 -8.27 9.46 -16.42
C LEU A 44 -8.98 10.80 -16.55
N ALA A 45 -10.33 10.78 -16.48
CA ALA A 45 -11.14 12.00 -16.58
C ALA A 45 -11.06 12.85 -15.28
N PHE A 46 -10.88 12.20 -14.12
CA PHE A 46 -10.75 12.90 -12.86
C PHE A 46 -9.31 13.29 -12.59
N ASN A 47 -8.99 14.54 -12.90
CA ASN A 47 -7.69 15.13 -12.66
C ASN A 47 -7.82 16.34 -11.71
N GLN A 48 -7.17 16.24 -10.56
CA GLN A 48 -7.16 17.32 -9.58
C GLN A 48 -5.89 18.18 -9.74
N GLY A 49 -6.05 19.28 -10.42
CA GLY A 49 -4.94 20.16 -10.72
C GLY A 49 -3.85 19.44 -11.52
N VAL A 50 -2.65 20.01 -11.53
CA VAL A 50 -1.51 19.47 -12.30
C VAL A 50 -0.86 18.26 -11.62
N THR A 51 -1.15 17.99 -10.35
CA THR A 51 -0.33 17.12 -9.50
C THR A 51 -0.98 15.78 -9.10
N ARG A 52 -2.34 15.66 -9.11
CA ARG A 52 -3.02 14.42 -8.73
C ARG A 52 -4.05 13.99 -9.75
N ARG A 53 -3.96 12.75 -10.21
CA ARG A 53 -4.96 12.08 -11.03
C ARG A 53 -5.82 11.16 -10.17
N GLY A 54 -7.03 10.82 -10.63
CA GLY A 54 -7.81 9.75 -10.04
C GLY A 54 -6.99 8.45 -10.05
N SER A 55 -7.03 7.72 -8.95
CA SER A 55 -6.33 6.44 -8.81
C SER A 55 -7.23 5.43 -8.11
N TYR A 56 -7.31 4.22 -8.65
CA TYR A 56 -8.18 3.17 -8.18
C TYR A 56 -7.47 1.82 -8.21
N ALA A 57 -7.60 1.04 -7.13
CA ALA A 57 -7.18 -0.34 -7.07
C ALA A 57 -8.40 -1.25 -7.00
N ALA A 58 -8.56 -2.12 -8.00
CA ALA A 58 -9.60 -3.14 -8.04
C ALA A 58 -9.11 -4.39 -7.29
N TYR A 59 -9.95 -4.95 -6.44
CA TYR A 59 -9.67 -6.18 -5.69
C TYR A 59 -10.68 -7.26 -6.04
N THR A 60 -10.21 -8.49 -6.26
CA THR A 60 -11.08 -9.65 -6.46
C THR A 60 -10.52 -10.88 -5.76
N ASP A 61 -11.38 -11.85 -5.49
CA ASP A 61 -11.01 -13.08 -4.79
C ASP A 61 -10.33 -14.07 -5.71
N ILE A 62 -9.36 -14.80 -5.19
CA ILE A 62 -8.64 -15.87 -5.89
C ILE A 62 -9.57 -16.97 -6.40
N SER A 63 -10.78 -17.07 -5.86
CA SER A 63 -11.80 -18.02 -6.29
C SER A 63 -12.74 -17.47 -7.38
N HIS A 64 -12.59 -16.21 -7.81
CA HIS A 64 -13.47 -15.63 -8.81
C HIS A 64 -13.22 -16.24 -10.19
N PRO A 65 -14.26 -16.57 -11.01
CA PRO A 65 -14.05 -17.19 -12.32
C PRO A 65 -13.20 -16.40 -13.30
N GLU A 66 -13.20 -15.08 -13.21
CA GLU A 66 -12.40 -14.19 -14.08
C GLU A 66 -11.00 -13.89 -13.52
N ILE A 67 -10.54 -14.58 -12.49
CA ILE A 67 -9.26 -14.28 -11.82
C ILE A 67 -8.05 -14.31 -12.76
N GLU A 68 -8.01 -15.24 -13.72
CA GLU A 68 -6.90 -15.36 -14.66
C GLU A 68 -6.84 -14.14 -15.60
N GLU A 69 -7.98 -13.67 -16.07
CA GLU A 69 -8.06 -12.46 -16.90
C GLU A 69 -7.78 -11.19 -16.08
N PHE A 70 -8.31 -11.12 -14.86
CA PHE A 70 -8.07 -10.02 -13.93
C PHE A 70 -6.57 -9.81 -13.65
N MET A 71 -5.81 -10.87 -13.47
CA MET A 71 -4.36 -10.78 -13.23
C MET A 71 -3.60 -10.17 -14.42
N VAL A 72 -4.06 -10.40 -15.64
CA VAL A 72 -3.37 -9.95 -16.87
C VAL A 72 -4.01 -8.71 -17.52
N MET A 73 -5.03 -8.12 -16.89
CA MET A 73 -5.71 -6.95 -17.45
C MET A 73 -4.79 -5.71 -17.61
N ARG A 74 -3.67 -5.67 -16.87
CA ARG A 74 -2.66 -4.60 -16.94
C ARG A 74 -1.54 -4.87 -17.96
N LYS A 75 -1.49 -6.05 -18.58
CA LYS A 75 -0.51 -6.33 -19.63
C LYS A 75 -0.90 -5.60 -20.90
N GLU A 76 0.03 -4.85 -21.48
CA GLU A 76 -0.21 -4.08 -22.72
C GLU A 76 -0.38 -4.99 -23.94
N SER A 77 0.34 -6.10 -23.98
CA SER A 77 0.34 -7.07 -25.08
C SER A 77 -0.69 -8.17 -24.90
N GLY A 78 -1.22 -8.65 -26.03
CA GLY A 78 -2.13 -9.81 -26.11
C GLY A 78 -3.56 -9.53 -25.64
N GLY A 79 -4.51 -10.32 -26.13
CA GLY A 79 -5.93 -10.28 -25.75
C GLY A 79 -6.72 -9.10 -26.32
N ASP A 80 -7.97 -9.00 -25.89
CA ASP A 80 -8.90 -7.93 -26.29
C ASP A 80 -8.59 -6.62 -25.57
N VAL A 81 -8.26 -5.59 -26.31
CA VAL A 81 -7.97 -4.23 -25.81
C VAL A 81 -9.13 -3.64 -24.97
N ASN A 82 -10.38 -4.02 -25.28
CA ASN A 82 -11.54 -3.56 -24.52
C ASN A 82 -11.65 -4.19 -23.13
N ARG A 83 -10.88 -5.22 -22.88
CA ARG A 83 -10.78 -5.91 -21.57
C ARG A 83 -9.45 -5.63 -20.85
N LYS A 84 -8.70 -4.61 -21.28
CA LYS A 84 -7.48 -4.12 -20.66
C LYS A 84 -7.73 -2.87 -19.82
N CYS A 85 -7.20 -2.87 -18.61
CA CYS A 85 -7.32 -1.77 -17.62
C CYS A 85 -5.92 -1.30 -17.21
N LEU A 86 -5.28 -0.50 -18.05
CA LEU A 86 -3.87 -0.10 -17.88
C LEU A 86 -3.66 0.99 -16.83
N ASN A 87 -4.74 1.71 -16.45
CA ASN A 87 -4.69 2.82 -15.49
C ASN A 87 -5.21 2.44 -14.11
N LEU A 88 -5.89 1.29 -13.99
CA LEU A 88 -6.25 0.74 -12.69
C LEU A 88 -5.10 -0.08 -12.10
N HIS A 89 -4.96 0.00 -10.78
CA HIS A 89 -4.20 -0.99 -10.03
C HIS A 89 -5.08 -2.21 -9.75
N ASN A 90 -4.47 -3.36 -9.51
CA ASN A 90 -5.19 -4.57 -9.18
C ASN A 90 -4.58 -5.28 -7.96
N GLY A 91 -5.44 -5.94 -7.18
CA GLY A 91 -5.07 -6.74 -6.03
C GLY A 91 -5.86 -8.05 -5.98
N VAL A 92 -5.18 -9.13 -5.66
CA VAL A 92 -5.79 -10.46 -5.49
C VAL A 92 -5.93 -10.75 -4.01
N ASN A 93 -7.16 -11.02 -3.60
CA ASN A 93 -7.47 -11.51 -2.27
C ASN A 93 -7.22 -13.02 -2.23
N ILE A 94 -6.32 -13.44 -1.37
CA ILE A 94 -6.05 -14.84 -1.06
C ILE A 94 -6.57 -15.18 0.34
N ASN A 95 -6.65 -16.47 0.64
CA ASN A 95 -6.96 -16.99 1.96
C ASN A 95 -6.07 -18.19 2.32
N ASN A 96 -6.10 -18.60 3.58
CA ASN A 96 -5.27 -19.70 4.06
C ASN A 96 -5.66 -21.05 3.44
N ALA A 97 -6.91 -21.22 2.99
CA ALA A 97 -7.33 -22.42 2.28
C ALA A 97 -6.64 -22.53 0.91
N PHE A 98 -6.54 -21.41 0.17
CA PHE A 98 -5.80 -21.36 -1.09
C PHE A 98 -4.31 -21.67 -0.87
N LEU A 99 -3.68 -21.07 0.15
CA LEU A 99 -2.27 -21.33 0.44
C LEU A 99 -2.02 -22.80 0.77
N ARG A 100 -2.90 -23.44 1.53
CA ARG A 100 -2.81 -24.90 1.75
C ARG A 100 -2.96 -25.70 0.47
N ALA A 101 -3.89 -25.33 -0.41
CA ALA A 101 -4.07 -26.01 -1.70
C ALA A 101 -2.83 -25.84 -2.61
N VAL A 102 -2.15 -24.68 -2.56
CA VAL A 102 -0.86 -24.47 -3.26
C VAL A 102 0.22 -25.38 -2.69
N GLU A 103 0.33 -25.52 -1.38
CA GLU A 103 1.31 -26.36 -0.71
C GLU A 103 1.16 -27.82 -1.08
N THR A 104 -0.08 -28.33 -1.10
CA THR A 104 -0.41 -29.74 -1.41
C THR A 104 -0.62 -30.02 -2.90
N ASP A 105 -0.57 -28.97 -3.74
CA ASP A 105 -0.87 -29.05 -5.19
C ASP A 105 -2.29 -29.56 -5.51
N ASP A 106 -3.24 -29.15 -4.68
CA ASP A 106 -4.63 -29.52 -4.81
C ASP A 106 -5.35 -28.72 -5.92
N ASP A 107 -6.53 -29.22 -6.28
CA ASP A 107 -7.46 -28.53 -7.16
C ASP A 107 -8.10 -27.34 -6.46
N TRP A 108 -8.16 -26.22 -7.18
CA TRP A 108 -8.83 -25.02 -6.72
C TRP A 108 -10.06 -24.71 -7.58
N ARG A 109 -11.18 -24.44 -6.92
CA ARG A 109 -12.46 -24.17 -7.59
C ARG A 109 -12.65 -22.66 -7.79
N LEU A 110 -12.92 -22.26 -9.03
CA LEU A 110 -13.37 -20.92 -9.36
C LEU A 110 -14.90 -20.90 -9.31
N ILE A 111 -15.46 -20.09 -8.41
CA ILE A 111 -16.87 -20.12 -8.00
C ILE A 111 -17.55 -18.82 -8.41
N ASP A 112 -18.62 -18.90 -9.20
CA ASP A 112 -19.42 -17.72 -9.53
C ASP A 112 -20.11 -17.16 -8.27
N PRO A 113 -19.92 -15.86 -7.96
CA PRO A 113 -20.42 -15.27 -6.73
C PRO A 113 -21.96 -15.22 -6.66
N LYS A 114 -22.68 -15.28 -7.79
CA LYS A 114 -24.14 -15.27 -7.84
C LYS A 114 -24.72 -16.67 -7.71
N THR A 115 -24.25 -17.63 -8.52
CA THR A 115 -24.83 -19.00 -8.55
C THR A 115 -24.26 -19.87 -7.44
N LYS A 116 -23.08 -19.52 -6.88
CA LYS A 116 -22.29 -20.32 -5.92
C LYS A 116 -21.83 -21.66 -6.50
N GLU A 117 -21.86 -21.82 -7.81
CA GLU A 117 -21.41 -23.01 -8.51
C GLU A 117 -19.96 -22.85 -8.98
N ALA A 118 -19.22 -23.96 -9.00
CA ALA A 118 -17.90 -24.00 -9.58
C ALA A 118 -18.00 -23.94 -11.11
N VAL A 119 -17.43 -22.89 -11.69
CA VAL A 119 -17.39 -22.67 -13.15
C VAL A 119 -16.16 -23.34 -13.78
N LYS A 120 -15.06 -23.39 -13.05
CA LYS A 120 -13.77 -23.96 -13.50
C LYS A 120 -13.01 -24.55 -12.32
N ILE A 121 -12.22 -25.56 -12.59
CA ILE A 121 -11.24 -26.13 -11.64
C ILE A 121 -9.87 -25.96 -12.25
N ILE A 122 -8.89 -25.53 -11.44
CA ILE A 122 -7.51 -25.28 -11.83
C ILE A 122 -6.57 -25.76 -10.71
N LYS A 123 -5.34 -26.17 -11.02
CA LYS A 123 -4.35 -26.44 -9.98
C LYS A 123 -4.00 -25.17 -9.22
N ALA A 124 -4.06 -25.23 -7.88
CA ALA A 124 -3.75 -24.07 -7.03
C ALA A 124 -2.32 -23.55 -7.26
N ARG A 125 -1.36 -24.45 -7.45
CA ARG A 125 0.05 -24.11 -7.73
C ARG A 125 0.23 -23.43 -9.07
N GLU A 126 -0.53 -23.85 -10.10
CA GLU A 126 -0.54 -23.18 -11.40
C GLU A 126 -1.08 -21.73 -11.27
N LEU A 127 -2.15 -21.55 -10.50
CA LEU A 127 -2.72 -20.23 -10.29
C LEU A 127 -1.78 -19.31 -9.49
N TRP A 128 -1.07 -19.86 -8.49
CA TRP A 128 -0.03 -19.15 -7.76
C TRP A 128 1.12 -18.70 -8.67
N SER A 129 1.60 -19.57 -9.56
CA SER A 129 2.62 -19.21 -10.54
C SER A 129 2.17 -18.06 -11.45
N LYS A 130 0.92 -18.08 -11.93
CA LYS A 130 0.35 -16.98 -12.73
C LYS A 130 0.32 -15.65 -11.99
N ILE A 131 0.09 -15.66 -10.67
CA ILE A 131 0.20 -14.44 -9.85
C ILE A 131 1.63 -13.92 -9.89
N LEU A 132 2.63 -14.77 -9.67
CA LEU A 132 4.03 -14.36 -9.66
C LEU A 132 4.51 -13.86 -11.02
N ASP A 133 4.10 -14.51 -12.11
CA ASP A 133 4.42 -14.08 -13.49
C ASP A 133 3.83 -12.69 -13.78
N ALA A 134 2.55 -12.48 -13.42
CA ALA A 134 1.92 -11.17 -13.59
C ALA A 134 2.63 -10.09 -12.77
N ARG A 135 3.02 -10.39 -11.53
CA ARG A 135 3.78 -9.49 -10.66
C ARG A 135 5.16 -9.16 -11.23
N ALA A 136 5.88 -10.13 -11.73
CA ALA A 136 7.21 -9.92 -12.31
C ALA A 136 7.16 -9.02 -13.55
N GLU A 137 6.13 -9.15 -14.37
CA GLU A 137 5.96 -8.39 -15.62
C GLU A 137 5.42 -6.98 -15.40
N THR A 138 4.42 -6.81 -14.52
CA THR A 138 3.69 -5.55 -14.36
C THR A 138 3.92 -4.83 -13.03
N GLY A 139 4.56 -5.48 -12.06
CA GLY A 139 4.65 -5.00 -10.67
C GLY A 139 3.44 -5.34 -9.81
N GLU A 140 2.38 -5.86 -10.38
CA GLU A 140 1.07 -6.17 -9.77
C GLU A 140 0.55 -7.54 -10.27
N PRO A 141 -0.47 -8.14 -9.65
CA PRO A 141 -1.37 -7.62 -8.62
C PRO A 141 -0.74 -7.51 -7.22
N TYR A 142 -1.32 -6.66 -6.36
CA TYR A 142 -1.09 -6.76 -4.91
C TYR A 142 -1.62 -8.10 -4.41
N ILE A 143 -1.11 -8.58 -3.28
CA ILE A 143 -1.62 -9.79 -2.64
C ILE A 143 -2.15 -9.39 -1.26
N VAL A 144 -3.40 -9.75 -0.95
CA VAL A 144 -4.01 -9.50 0.36
C VAL A 144 -4.50 -10.83 0.93
N ASN A 145 -3.96 -11.24 2.07
CA ASN A 145 -4.45 -12.40 2.81
C ASN A 145 -5.62 -11.96 3.71
N LEU A 146 -6.85 -12.24 3.25
CA LEU A 146 -8.06 -11.82 3.96
C LEU A 146 -8.23 -12.50 5.32
N ASP A 147 -7.79 -13.75 5.47
CA ASP A 147 -7.85 -14.43 6.77
C ASP A 147 -6.98 -13.70 7.80
N ASN A 148 -5.72 -13.39 7.44
CA ASN A 148 -4.82 -12.63 8.31
C ASN A 148 -5.37 -11.23 8.64
N CYS A 149 -6.10 -10.61 7.71
CA CYS A 149 -6.74 -9.31 7.93
C CYS A 149 -7.92 -9.44 8.91
N ASN A 150 -8.84 -10.37 8.66
CA ASN A 150 -10.05 -10.56 9.44
C ASN A 150 -9.75 -11.13 10.83
N ASP A 151 -8.73 -11.98 10.98
CA ASP A 151 -8.28 -12.49 12.27
C ASP A 151 -7.76 -11.37 13.19
N ALA A 152 -7.27 -10.29 12.62
CA ALA A 152 -6.76 -9.14 13.36
C ALA A 152 -7.83 -8.09 13.70
N LEU A 153 -9.08 -8.24 13.25
CA LEU A 153 -10.15 -7.32 13.61
C LEU A 153 -10.39 -7.29 15.13
N PRO A 154 -10.67 -6.10 15.70
CA PRO A 154 -11.12 -5.99 17.08
C PRO A 154 -12.36 -6.84 17.36
N GLN A 155 -12.43 -7.42 18.57
CA GLN A 155 -13.54 -8.31 18.95
C GLN A 155 -14.92 -7.65 18.80
N GLY A 156 -15.03 -6.34 19.10
CA GLY A 156 -16.27 -5.59 18.92
C GLY A 156 -16.75 -5.59 17.46
N GLN A 157 -15.83 -5.40 16.51
CA GLN A 157 -16.16 -5.44 15.08
C GLN A 157 -16.53 -6.88 14.61
N LYS A 158 -15.84 -7.90 15.12
CA LYS A 158 -16.20 -9.31 14.87
C LYS A 158 -17.60 -9.65 15.39
N ASN A 159 -17.94 -9.19 16.58
CA ASN A 159 -19.27 -9.39 17.18
C ASN A 159 -20.39 -8.70 16.38
N LEU A 160 -20.07 -7.65 15.63
CA LEU A 160 -20.99 -6.97 14.73
C LEU A 160 -21.07 -7.64 13.34
N GLY A 161 -20.35 -8.74 13.11
CA GLY A 161 -20.28 -9.42 11.82
C GLY A 161 -19.62 -8.60 10.73
N LEU A 162 -18.73 -7.69 11.09
CA LEU A 162 -17.99 -6.88 10.12
C LEU A 162 -16.84 -7.67 9.52
N GLU A 163 -16.57 -7.42 8.25
CA GLU A 163 -15.61 -8.15 7.44
C GLU A 163 -14.78 -7.21 6.58
N ILE A 164 -13.48 -7.49 6.47
CA ILE A 164 -12.57 -6.87 5.51
C ILE A 164 -12.69 -7.66 4.21
N LYS A 165 -13.07 -7.00 3.11
CA LYS A 165 -13.21 -7.60 1.78
C LYS A 165 -12.12 -7.18 0.81
N GLN A 166 -11.43 -6.08 1.08
CA GLN A 166 -10.34 -5.54 0.27
C GLN A 166 -9.47 -4.60 1.10
N SER A 167 -8.38 -4.15 0.50
CA SER A 167 -7.57 -3.05 1.03
C SER A 167 -7.82 -1.74 0.26
N ASN A 168 -7.05 -0.71 0.56
CA ASN A 168 -7.05 0.57 -0.13
C ASN A 168 -6.12 0.56 -1.37
N LEU A 169 -5.91 1.74 -1.97
CA LEU A 169 -5.01 1.93 -3.12
C LEU A 169 -3.55 1.48 -2.84
N CYS A 170 -3.08 1.60 -1.61
CA CYS A 170 -1.69 1.35 -1.23
C CYS A 170 -1.50 0.11 -0.34
N SER A 171 -2.55 -0.70 -0.13
CA SER A 171 -2.59 -1.98 0.59
C SER A 171 -2.27 -1.95 2.09
N GLU A 172 -2.15 -0.77 2.73
CA GLU A 172 -1.92 -0.65 4.18
C GLU A 172 -3.20 -0.58 5.02
N ILE A 173 -4.34 -0.23 4.42
CA ILE A 173 -5.61 -0.09 5.11
C ILE A 173 -6.41 -1.38 5.02
N THR A 174 -6.72 -1.96 6.17
CA THR A 174 -7.54 -3.15 6.30
C THR A 174 -8.66 -2.85 7.29
N LEU A 175 -9.74 -2.24 6.76
CA LEU A 175 -10.92 -1.83 7.50
C LEU A 175 -12.17 -2.45 6.87
N PRO A 176 -13.21 -2.74 7.67
CA PRO A 176 -14.45 -3.33 7.18
C PRO A 176 -15.18 -2.41 6.21
N THR A 177 -15.71 -2.98 5.13
CA THR A 177 -16.58 -2.29 4.16
C THR A 177 -17.81 -3.13 3.84
N ASN A 178 -18.94 -2.47 3.59
CA ASN A 178 -20.17 -3.11 3.16
C ASN A 178 -21.11 -2.09 2.47
N GLN A 179 -22.39 -2.43 2.28
CA GLN A 179 -23.36 -1.54 1.65
C GLN A 179 -23.57 -0.22 2.42
N GLU A 180 -23.34 -0.19 3.73
CA GLU A 180 -23.51 0.97 4.60
C GLU A 180 -22.20 1.69 4.91
N ARG A 181 -21.04 1.07 4.63
CA ARG A 181 -19.72 1.52 5.06
C ARG A 181 -18.74 1.68 3.92
N THR A 182 -18.08 2.82 3.90
CA THR A 182 -16.88 3.08 3.08
C THR A 182 -15.74 3.45 4.02
N ALA A 183 -14.70 2.63 4.07
CA ALA A 183 -13.56 2.87 4.92
C ALA A 183 -12.82 4.16 4.55
N VAL A 184 -12.26 4.84 5.55
CA VAL A 184 -11.55 6.12 5.41
C VAL A 184 -10.12 5.97 5.90
N CYS A 185 -9.14 6.39 5.08
CA CYS A 185 -7.75 6.51 5.46
C CYS A 185 -7.52 7.81 6.22
N CYS A 186 -7.17 7.75 7.50
CA CYS A 186 -6.73 8.89 8.29
C CYS A 186 -5.33 8.58 8.83
N LEU A 187 -4.29 9.07 8.12
CA LEU A 187 -2.91 8.61 8.28
C LEU A 187 -1.95 9.71 8.68
N SER A 188 -0.95 9.34 9.47
CA SER A 188 0.28 10.08 9.70
C SER A 188 1.45 9.10 9.84
N SER A 189 2.70 9.61 9.84
CA SER A 189 3.88 8.77 10.01
C SER A 189 4.94 9.50 10.82
N VAL A 190 5.51 8.82 11.81
CA VAL A 190 6.68 9.31 12.54
C VAL A 190 7.95 9.10 11.71
N ASN A 191 8.93 9.99 11.86
CA ASN A 191 10.24 9.81 11.26
C ASN A 191 11.17 9.06 12.23
N LEU A 192 11.40 7.78 11.97
CA LEU A 192 12.26 6.91 12.79
C LEU A 192 13.73 7.34 12.77
N GLU A 193 14.17 8.09 11.77
CA GLU A 193 15.54 8.61 11.75
C GLU A 193 15.85 9.47 12.99
N HIS A 194 14.80 10.09 13.56
CA HIS A 194 14.85 10.90 14.78
C HIS A 194 14.22 10.18 15.99
N PHE A 195 14.22 8.85 15.99
CA PHE A 195 13.60 8.07 17.07
C PHE A 195 14.15 8.42 18.44
N ASP A 196 15.47 8.56 18.57
CA ASP A 196 16.10 8.87 19.85
C ASP A 196 15.77 10.29 20.35
N ASP A 197 15.45 11.22 19.44
CA ASP A 197 15.07 12.59 19.79
C ASP A 197 13.65 12.65 20.37
N TRP A 198 12.69 11.93 19.78
CA TRP A 198 11.29 12.05 20.15
C TRP A 198 10.75 10.91 21.04
N SER A 199 11.46 9.78 21.15
CA SER A 199 10.97 8.64 21.93
C SER A 199 10.93 8.89 23.44
N GLU A 200 11.72 9.84 23.94
CA GLU A 200 11.72 10.25 25.36
C GLU A 200 10.61 11.28 25.66
N ASP A 201 10.05 11.92 24.66
CA ASP A 201 8.90 12.82 24.82
C ASP A 201 7.60 12.03 24.98
N LYS A 202 7.06 12.06 26.19
CA LYS A 202 5.83 11.32 26.57
C LYS A 202 4.60 11.81 25.83
N ASN A 203 4.60 13.03 25.30
CA ASN A 203 3.46 13.65 24.62
C ASN A 203 3.51 13.48 23.11
N PHE A 204 4.67 13.25 22.51
CA PHE A 204 4.84 13.21 21.06
C PHE A 204 3.84 12.30 20.33
N ILE A 205 3.76 11.04 20.73
CA ILE A 205 2.80 10.09 20.12
C ILE A 205 1.36 10.43 20.55
N GLN A 206 1.15 10.92 21.77
CA GLN A 206 -0.17 11.33 22.26
C GLN A 206 -0.74 12.47 21.42
N ASP A 207 0.07 13.47 21.12
CA ASP A 207 -0.32 14.63 20.31
C ASP A 207 -0.64 14.22 18.87
N LEU A 208 0.14 13.30 18.28
CA LEU A 208 -0.14 12.76 16.96
C LEU A 208 -1.45 11.97 16.90
N ILE A 209 -1.74 11.13 17.88
CA ILE A 209 -3.01 10.40 17.96
C ILE A 209 -4.18 11.36 18.14
N THR A 210 -4.02 12.37 19.00
CA THR A 210 -5.03 13.41 19.21
C THR A 210 -5.27 14.22 17.94
N MET A 211 -4.21 14.59 17.23
CA MET A 211 -4.30 15.27 15.94
C MET A 211 -5.06 14.43 14.91
N LEU A 212 -4.76 13.15 14.79
CA LEU A 212 -5.45 12.23 13.86
C LEU A 212 -6.94 12.08 14.23
N ASP A 213 -7.28 11.95 15.51
CA ASP A 213 -8.69 11.92 15.96
C ASP A 213 -9.41 13.22 15.63
N ASN A 214 -8.73 14.39 15.77
CA ASN A 214 -9.28 15.69 15.39
C ASN A 214 -9.48 15.82 13.87
N VAL A 215 -8.53 15.31 13.05
CA VAL A 215 -8.68 15.29 11.58
C VAL A 215 -9.88 14.44 11.17
N LEU A 216 -10.05 13.28 11.83
CA LEU A 216 -11.18 12.42 11.57
C LEU A 216 -12.51 13.06 12.00
N GLU A 217 -12.54 13.75 13.14
CA GLU A 217 -13.69 14.54 13.60
C GLU A 217 -14.06 15.61 12.57
N HIS A 218 -13.07 16.41 12.16
CA HIS A 218 -13.27 17.45 11.15
C HIS A 218 -13.81 16.89 9.82
N PHE A 219 -13.33 15.71 9.39
CA PHE A 219 -13.86 15.02 8.22
C PHE A 219 -15.34 14.65 8.40
N ILE A 220 -15.71 14.10 9.56
CA ILE A 220 -17.09 13.70 9.85
C ILE A 220 -18.00 14.91 9.83
N ASP A 221 -17.61 16.00 10.48
CA ASP A 221 -18.39 17.24 10.57
C ASP A 221 -18.61 17.90 9.21
N ASN A 222 -17.61 17.84 8.32
CA ASN A 222 -17.72 18.41 6.97
C ASN A 222 -18.41 17.48 5.97
N ALA A 223 -18.34 16.17 6.19
CA ALA A 223 -18.97 15.20 5.30
C ALA A 223 -20.48 15.09 5.51
N ILE A 224 -20.94 15.40 6.71
CA ILE A 224 -22.35 15.42 7.12
C ILE A 224 -22.60 16.71 7.86
N ASP A 225 -23.62 17.47 7.45
CA ASP A 225 -24.10 18.61 8.25
C ASP A 225 -24.74 18.09 9.55
N MET A 226 -23.90 17.88 10.56
CA MET A 226 -24.30 17.36 11.87
C MET A 226 -25.30 18.27 12.58
N ASN A 227 -25.29 19.57 12.29
CA ASN A 227 -26.26 20.53 12.87
C ASN A 227 -27.68 20.24 12.37
N ASN A 228 -27.82 19.90 11.08
CA ASN A 228 -29.10 19.46 10.51
C ASN A 228 -29.55 18.09 11.00
N LEU A 229 -28.61 17.25 11.50
CA LEU A 229 -28.93 15.95 12.09
C LEU A 229 -29.17 15.98 13.59
N GLY A 230 -29.01 17.13 14.28
CA GLY A 230 -29.27 17.28 15.71
C GLY A 230 -28.08 16.91 16.61
N GLY A 231 -26.84 16.93 16.08
CA GLY A 231 -25.60 16.73 16.81
C GLY A 231 -25.20 15.25 16.99
N TYR A 232 -24.02 15.02 17.58
CA TYR A 232 -23.39 13.69 17.75
C TYR A 232 -24.24 12.65 18.50
N ASN A 233 -25.11 13.09 19.40
CA ASN A 233 -26.00 12.23 20.15
C ASN A 233 -27.32 11.94 19.42
N ALA A 234 -27.51 12.51 18.25
CA ALA A 234 -28.71 12.30 17.47
C ALA A 234 -28.57 11.01 16.67
N ASN A 235 -29.02 9.97 17.30
CA ASN A 235 -29.58 8.76 16.71
C ASN A 235 -28.91 8.19 15.47
N TYR A 236 -28.15 7.12 15.70
CA TYR A 236 -27.82 6.06 14.73
C TYR A 236 -28.88 5.82 13.64
N GLU A 237 -30.17 5.88 13.96
CA GLU A 237 -31.29 5.72 13.01
C GLU A 237 -31.37 6.87 11.99
N ARG A 238 -30.96 8.09 12.32
CA ARG A 238 -30.88 9.20 11.35
C ARG A 238 -29.72 9.02 10.37
N PHE A 239 -28.57 8.55 10.83
CA PHE A 239 -27.46 8.16 9.95
C PHE A 239 -27.91 7.07 8.97
N LYS A 240 -28.56 6.02 9.46
CA LYS A 240 -29.12 4.95 8.61
C LYS A 240 -30.14 5.45 7.61
N LYS A 241 -30.99 6.37 8.00
CA LYS A 241 -31.96 6.98 7.11
C LYS A 241 -31.27 7.73 5.96
N HIS A 242 -30.26 8.54 6.26
CA HIS A 242 -29.50 9.29 5.24
C HIS A 242 -28.72 8.38 4.29
N ILE A 243 -28.15 7.29 4.79
CA ILE A 243 -27.48 6.28 3.97
C ILE A 243 -28.50 5.62 3.02
N LYS A 244 -29.67 5.24 3.51
CA LYS A 244 -30.76 4.64 2.70
C LYS A 244 -31.31 5.61 1.65
N GLU A 245 -31.38 6.89 1.96
CA GLU A 245 -31.89 7.91 1.05
C GLU A 245 -30.89 8.29 -0.04
N GLY A 246 -29.63 7.83 0.04
CA GLY A 246 -28.59 7.99 -1.00
C GLY A 246 -28.22 9.44 -1.31
N LYS A 247 -28.57 10.38 -0.43
CA LYS A 247 -28.56 11.81 -0.72
C LYS A 247 -27.18 12.45 -0.82
N GLU A 248 -26.10 11.82 -0.26
CA GLU A 248 -24.79 12.45 -0.24
C GLU A 248 -23.62 11.46 -0.35
N GLY A 249 -22.64 11.76 -1.20
CA GLY A 249 -21.55 10.85 -1.58
C GLY A 249 -20.55 10.50 -0.49
N PHE A 250 -20.51 11.24 0.63
CA PHE A 250 -19.59 10.98 1.75
C PHE A 250 -20.29 10.40 2.99
N THR A 251 -21.60 10.21 2.96
CA THR A 251 -22.37 9.75 4.13
C THR A 251 -21.90 8.38 4.64
N LYS A 252 -21.63 7.44 3.75
CA LYS A 252 -21.12 6.09 4.12
C LYS A 252 -19.71 6.15 4.71
N ALA A 253 -18.87 7.06 4.20
CA ALA A 253 -17.53 7.28 4.70
C ALA A 253 -17.55 7.92 6.09
N ALA A 254 -18.38 8.95 6.28
CA ALA A 254 -18.57 9.58 7.58
C ALA A 254 -19.18 8.62 8.61
N TYR A 255 -20.13 7.77 8.18
CA TYR A 255 -20.68 6.72 9.04
C TYR A 255 -19.61 5.73 9.50
N SER A 256 -18.78 5.20 8.57
CA SER A 256 -17.64 4.36 8.94
C SER A 256 -16.72 5.06 9.92
N ALA A 257 -16.28 6.27 9.57
CA ALA A 257 -15.37 7.07 10.40
C ALA A 257 -15.94 7.30 11.81
N TYR A 258 -17.22 7.63 11.94
CA TYR A 258 -17.90 7.80 13.23
C TYR A 258 -17.94 6.49 14.03
N ARG A 259 -18.31 5.38 13.38
CA ARG A 259 -18.51 4.09 14.05
C ARG A 259 -17.22 3.48 14.58
N GLU A 260 -16.18 3.52 13.80
CA GLU A 260 -14.92 2.83 14.11
C GLU A 260 -13.81 3.76 14.60
N ARG A 261 -13.86 5.05 14.30
CA ARG A 261 -12.83 6.04 14.65
C ARG A 261 -11.42 5.57 14.30
N SER A 262 -11.29 4.81 13.21
CA SER A 262 -10.02 4.19 12.81
C SER A 262 -9.05 5.23 12.27
N ILE A 263 -7.82 5.20 12.80
CA ILE A 263 -6.68 6.00 12.38
C ILE A 263 -5.51 5.08 12.04
N GLY A 264 -4.48 5.60 11.39
CA GLY A 264 -3.30 4.83 11.02
C GLY A 264 -2.02 5.65 11.24
N LEU A 265 -1.42 5.55 12.41
CA LEU A 265 -0.08 6.05 12.65
C LEU A 265 0.93 5.02 12.13
N GLY A 266 1.75 5.43 11.16
CA GLY A 266 2.84 4.65 10.57
C GLY A 266 4.21 5.22 10.87
N ALA A 267 5.18 4.81 10.06
CA ALA A 267 6.57 5.24 10.22
C ALA A 267 7.27 5.39 8.86
N MET A 268 8.26 6.28 8.80
CA MET A 268 9.24 6.41 7.73
C MET A 268 10.64 6.52 8.34
N GLY A 269 11.67 6.43 7.52
CA GLY A 269 13.05 6.63 7.98
C GLY A 269 13.69 5.41 8.65
N PHE A 270 13.10 4.21 8.50
CA PHE A 270 13.64 3.00 9.12
C PHE A 270 15.08 2.72 8.69
N HIS A 271 15.35 2.64 7.38
CA HIS A 271 16.71 2.38 6.89
C HIS A 271 17.67 3.54 7.18
N SER A 272 17.18 4.79 7.15
CA SER A 272 18.00 5.96 7.51
C SER A 272 18.47 5.92 8.96
N TYR A 273 17.61 5.50 9.91
CA TYR A 273 18.02 5.28 11.30
C TYR A 273 19.10 4.21 11.39
N LEU A 274 18.89 3.06 10.75
CA LEU A 274 19.85 1.96 10.78
C LEU A 274 21.22 2.41 10.27
N GLN A 275 21.27 3.13 9.15
CA GLN A 275 22.52 3.64 8.58
C GLN A 275 23.19 4.67 9.51
N ALA A 276 22.41 5.56 10.13
CA ALA A 276 22.95 6.54 11.06
C ALA A 276 23.60 5.89 12.31
N HIS A 277 23.11 4.70 12.68
CA HIS A 277 23.60 3.93 13.84
C HIS A 277 24.57 2.79 13.46
N ASN A 278 25.05 2.75 12.22
CA ASN A 278 25.91 1.69 11.68
C ASN A 278 25.35 0.28 11.84
N ILE A 279 24.03 0.13 11.67
CA ILE A 279 23.32 -1.15 11.72
C ILE A 279 22.98 -1.56 10.28
N PRO A 280 23.49 -2.69 9.75
CA PRO A 280 23.04 -3.23 8.48
C PRO A 280 21.55 -3.55 8.50
N PHE A 281 20.87 -3.40 7.35
CA PHE A 281 19.44 -3.70 7.24
C PHE A 281 19.14 -5.19 7.53
N GLU A 282 20.04 -6.05 7.11
CA GLU A 282 19.96 -7.50 7.31
C GLU A 282 20.52 -7.87 8.69
N GLY A 283 19.73 -8.55 9.53
CA GLY A 283 20.21 -9.10 10.79
C GLY A 283 19.44 -8.72 12.05
N ILE A 284 19.89 -9.28 13.14
CA ILE A 284 19.19 -9.24 14.44
C ILE A 284 19.16 -7.85 15.09
N TYR A 285 20.17 -7.01 14.85
CA TYR A 285 20.20 -5.66 15.41
C TYR A 285 19.12 -4.75 14.78
N ALA A 286 18.92 -4.87 13.45
CA ALA A 286 17.83 -4.20 12.77
C ALA A 286 16.46 -4.72 13.25
N THR A 287 16.33 -6.03 13.46
CA THR A 287 15.13 -6.64 14.05
C THR A 287 14.89 -6.12 15.47
N GLY A 288 15.94 -5.97 16.29
CA GLY A 288 15.86 -5.42 17.65
C GLY A 288 15.35 -3.98 17.66
N PHE A 289 15.88 -3.12 16.79
CA PHE A 289 15.39 -1.75 16.65
C PHE A 289 13.95 -1.72 16.14
N ASN A 290 13.61 -2.52 15.13
CA ASN A 290 12.26 -2.66 14.60
C ASN A 290 11.25 -2.97 15.71
N HIS A 291 11.55 -3.97 16.56
CA HIS A 291 10.69 -4.33 17.70
C HIS A 291 10.60 -3.18 18.72
N LYS A 292 11.74 -2.58 19.11
CA LYS A 292 11.78 -1.46 20.08
C LYS A 292 10.89 -0.30 19.61
N ALA A 293 11.06 0.13 18.35
CA ALA A 293 10.36 1.28 17.80
C ALA A 293 8.84 1.04 17.70
N PHE A 294 8.40 -0.08 17.12
CA PHE A 294 6.97 -0.34 16.94
C PHE A 294 6.26 -0.71 18.24
N LYS A 295 6.93 -1.36 19.20
CA LYS A 295 6.42 -1.55 20.55
C LYS A 295 6.18 -0.22 21.26
N HIS A 296 7.12 0.73 21.16
CA HIS A 296 7.00 2.07 21.73
C HIS A 296 5.80 2.82 21.11
N ILE A 297 5.72 2.87 19.76
CA ILE A 297 4.63 3.53 19.05
C ILE A 297 3.28 2.92 19.45
N LYS A 298 3.15 1.58 19.46
CA LYS A 298 1.90 0.90 19.80
C LYS A 298 1.47 1.16 21.23
N SER A 299 2.37 1.04 22.19
CA SER A 299 2.05 1.24 23.61
C SER A 299 1.63 2.68 23.90
N SER A 300 2.32 3.66 23.31
CA SER A 300 2.01 5.07 23.44
C SER A 300 0.68 5.44 22.76
N ALA A 301 0.42 4.90 21.54
CA ALA A 301 -0.84 5.11 20.82
C ALA A 301 -2.04 4.50 21.58
N LEU A 302 -1.90 3.32 22.17
CA LEU A 302 -2.94 2.71 23.02
C LEU A 302 -3.23 3.57 24.25
N LYS A 303 -2.19 4.10 24.91
CA LYS A 303 -2.36 5.00 26.04
C LYS A 303 -3.11 6.26 25.63
N ALA A 304 -2.70 6.89 24.54
CA ALA A 304 -3.34 8.08 24.00
C ALA A 304 -4.83 7.84 23.68
N SER A 305 -5.15 6.76 22.98
CA SER A 305 -6.54 6.41 22.65
C SER A 305 -7.40 6.18 23.89
N LYS A 306 -6.84 5.58 24.96
CA LYS A 306 -7.55 5.45 26.25
C LYS A 306 -7.82 6.80 26.92
N GLU A 307 -6.86 7.71 26.90
CA GLU A 307 -7.05 9.05 27.49
C GLU A 307 -8.11 9.84 26.70
N ILE A 308 -8.07 9.82 25.37
CA ILE A 308 -9.08 10.48 24.52
C ILE A 308 -10.48 9.88 24.77
N ALA A 309 -10.56 8.56 24.98
CA ALA A 309 -11.85 7.91 25.22
C ALA A 309 -12.53 8.38 26.53
N LYS A 310 -11.76 8.78 27.56
CA LYS A 310 -12.32 9.32 28.82
C LYS A 310 -13.08 10.63 28.58
N ASP A 311 -12.57 11.47 27.66
CA ASP A 311 -13.15 12.78 27.40
C ASP A 311 -14.21 12.75 26.27
N ARG A 312 -13.99 11.92 25.24
CA ARG A 312 -14.78 11.93 24.00
C ARG A 312 -15.62 10.66 23.79
N GLY A 313 -15.53 9.69 24.70
CA GLY A 313 -16.17 8.37 24.56
C GLY A 313 -15.44 7.41 23.66
N GLU A 314 -15.83 6.15 23.73
CA GLU A 314 -15.30 5.04 22.93
C GLU A 314 -15.85 5.04 21.50
N ALA A 315 -15.13 4.41 20.56
CA ALA A 315 -15.70 4.15 19.25
C ALA A 315 -16.89 3.18 19.38
N PRO A 316 -18.04 3.49 18.72
CA PRO A 316 -19.25 2.67 18.86
C PRO A 316 -19.08 1.20 18.46
N ASP A 317 -18.19 0.89 17.55
CA ASP A 317 -17.94 -0.49 17.08
C ASP A 317 -17.16 -1.35 18.07
N ILE A 318 -16.52 -0.72 19.05
CA ILE A 318 -15.72 -1.39 20.08
C ILE A 318 -16.13 -0.94 21.49
N SER A 319 -17.41 -0.61 21.66
CA SER A 319 -17.97 -0.22 22.96
C SER A 319 -17.62 -1.24 24.04
N GLY A 320 -17.17 -0.76 25.20
CA GLY A 320 -16.65 -1.56 26.30
C GLY A 320 -15.14 -1.86 26.22
N SER A 321 -14.43 -1.36 25.21
CA SER A 321 -12.99 -1.59 25.05
C SER A 321 -12.09 -0.57 25.78
N THR A 322 -12.66 0.52 26.28
CA THR A 322 -11.95 1.69 26.82
C THR A 322 -11.10 2.46 25.80
N LEU A 323 -11.30 2.22 24.51
CA LEU A 323 -10.54 2.86 23.42
C LEU A 323 -11.38 3.82 22.59
N ARG A 324 -10.80 4.97 22.24
CA ARG A 324 -11.39 5.92 21.30
C ARG A 324 -11.39 5.41 19.86
N ASN A 325 -10.39 4.62 19.47
CA ASN A 325 -10.12 4.25 18.09
C ASN A 325 -10.08 2.73 17.95
N ALA A 326 -10.84 2.15 17.03
CA ALA A 326 -10.84 0.71 16.76
C ALA A 326 -9.51 0.25 16.18
N HIS A 327 -8.89 1.10 15.35
CA HIS A 327 -7.56 0.85 14.79
C HIS A 327 -6.67 2.09 14.99
N LEU A 328 -5.37 1.86 15.24
CA LEU A 328 -4.42 2.90 15.59
C LEU A 328 -3.23 3.00 14.62
N LEU A 329 -2.74 1.88 14.10
CA LEU A 329 -1.53 1.80 13.31
C LEU A 329 -1.76 1.20 11.93
N ALA A 330 -1.18 1.87 10.91
CA ALA A 330 -1.04 1.40 9.53
C ALA A 330 0.23 2.00 8.94
N VAL A 331 0.95 1.28 8.09
CA VAL A 331 2.22 1.75 7.53
C VAL A 331 2.08 2.06 6.05
N ALA A 332 1.97 3.35 5.74
CA ALA A 332 1.87 3.89 4.39
C ALA A 332 3.23 3.91 3.65
N PRO A 333 3.26 4.03 2.30
CA PRO A 333 4.52 4.00 1.53
C PRO A 333 5.41 5.22 1.73
N ASN A 334 4.89 6.38 2.11
CA ASN A 334 5.59 7.64 2.41
C ASN A 334 6.58 8.14 1.33
N ALA A 335 6.36 7.83 0.06
CA ALA A 335 7.31 8.14 -1.02
C ALA A 335 7.61 9.65 -1.16
N SER A 336 6.58 10.50 -1.04
CA SER A 336 6.74 11.96 -1.14
C SER A 336 7.01 12.61 0.21
N SER A 337 6.35 12.17 1.28
CA SER A 337 6.52 12.73 2.62
C SER A 337 7.93 12.51 3.17
N SER A 338 8.59 11.41 2.87
CA SER A 338 9.99 11.17 3.25
C SER A 338 10.95 12.20 2.67
N ILE A 339 10.70 12.70 1.46
CA ILE A 339 11.50 13.75 0.82
C ILE A 339 11.33 15.08 1.57
N ILE A 340 10.08 15.45 1.87
CA ILE A 340 9.73 16.68 2.61
C ILE A 340 10.28 16.62 4.04
N CYS A 341 10.27 15.45 4.67
CA CYS A 341 10.78 15.23 6.03
C CYS A 341 12.31 15.02 6.05
N GLY A 342 13.05 15.85 5.31
CA GLY A 342 14.51 15.89 5.34
C GLY A 342 15.22 14.83 4.50
N GLY A 343 14.54 14.24 3.50
CA GLY A 343 15.14 13.24 2.61
C GLY A 343 15.49 11.93 3.34
N THR A 344 14.66 11.52 4.29
CA THR A 344 14.79 10.25 4.99
C THR A 344 14.37 9.07 4.08
N SER A 345 14.66 7.84 4.49
CA SER A 345 14.19 6.66 3.73
C SER A 345 12.66 6.56 3.76
N PRO A 346 12.01 6.17 2.64
CA PRO A 346 10.56 6.06 2.60
C PRO A 346 10.08 4.90 3.46
N SER A 347 9.03 5.13 4.25
CA SER A 347 8.36 4.09 5.04
C SER A 347 9.37 3.24 5.86
N ILE A 348 9.18 1.94 5.79
CA ILE A 348 9.98 0.88 6.41
C ILE A 348 10.92 0.22 5.39
N GLU A 349 11.01 0.78 4.18
CA GLU A 349 11.72 0.19 3.04
C GLU A 349 13.22 0.49 3.09
N PRO A 350 14.03 -0.38 2.49
CA PRO A 350 15.42 -0.04 2.19
C PRO A 350 15.50 1.07 1.13
N ILE A 351 16.57 1.86 1.18
CA ILE A 351 16.86 2.92 0.21
C ILE A 351 17.11 2.30 -1.17
N ARG A 352 16.40 2.76 -2.21
CA ARG A 352 16.48 2.21 -3.57
C ARG A 352 17.83 2.45 -4.25
N ALA A 353 18.47 3.60 -3.96
CA ALA A 353 19.76 3.98 -4.52
C ALA A 353 20.41 5.03 -3.62
N ASN A 354 21.74 4.96 -3.47
CA ASN A 354 22.48 5.96 -2.67
C ASN A 354 22.62 7.32 -3.38
N VAL A 355 22.33 7.37 -4.68
CA VAL A 355 22.15 8.62 -5.46
C VAL A 355 21.17 8.38 -6.58
N PHE A 356 20.24 9.30 -6.78
CA PHE A 356 19.25 9.24 -7.86
C PHE A 356 18.83 10.64 -8.32
N THR A 357 18.22 10.73 -9.49
CA THR A 357 17.66 11.98 -9.99
C THR A 357 16.17 12.02 -9.66
N HIS A 358 15.78 12.95 -8.79
CA HIS A 358 14.38 13.25 -8.53
C HIS A 358 13.87 14.29 -9.53
N LYS A 359 12.87 13.90 -10.31
CA LYS A 359 12.22 14.79 -11.28
C LYS A 359 10.96 15.37 -10.65
N THR A 360 10.86 16.69 -10.65
CA THR A 360 9.69 17.45 -10.21
C THR A 360 9.19 18.35 -11.36
N LEU A 361 8.04 18.98 -11.17
CA LEU A 361 7.54 19.99 -12.12
C LEU A 361 8.50 21.19 -12.28
N SER A 362 9.22 21.53 -11.21
CA SER A 362 10.18 22.65 -11.18
C SER A 362 11.58 22.28 -11.69
N GLY A 363 11.86 21.01 -11.99
CA GLY A 363 13.17 20.58 -12.48
C GLY A 363 13.61 19.19 -12.01
N SER A 364 14.87 18.89 -12.27
CA SER A 364 15.51 17.62 -11.91
C SER A 364 16.62 17.87 -10.90
N TYR A 365 16.56 17.18 -9.76
CA TYR A 365 17.48 17.35 -8.63
C TYR A 365 18.20 16.03 -8.36
N LYS A 366 19.54 16.07 -8.17
CA LYS A 366 20.29 14.92 -7.67
C LYS A 366 20.12 14.82 -6.16
N VAL A 367 19.50 13.72 -5.71
CA VAL A 367 19.36 13.38 -4.29
C VAL A 367 20.43 12.36 -3.93
N LYS A 368 21.12 12.59 -2.84
CA LYS A 368 22.17 11.72 -2.31
C LYS A 368 21.77 11.20 -0.94
N ASN A 369 22.18 9.96 -0.65
CA ASN A 369 22.08 9.42 0.70
C ASN A 369 22.96 10.23 1.66
N LYS A 370 22.34 10.93 2.59
CA LYS A 370 23.02 11.87 3.51
C LYS A 370 23.98 11.16 4.47
N ASN A 371 23.71 9.91 4.86
CA ASN A 371 24.59 9.15 5.74
C ASN A 371 25.85 8.69 4.98
N LEU A 372 25.70 8.24 3.74
CA LEU A 372 26.83 7.95 2.86
C LEU A 372 27.62 9.21 2.52
N GLU A 373 26.96 10.35 2.33
CA GLU A 373 27.66 11.64 2.08
C GLU A 373 28.54 12.05 3.26
N LYS A 374 28.05 11.88 4.51
CA LYS A 374 28.86 12.10 5.72
C LYS A 374 30.10 11.19 5.72
N LEU A 375 29.94 9.91 5.38
CA LEU A 375 31.06 8.96 5.29
C LEU A 375 32.05 9.35 4.19
N ILE A 376 31.59 9.68 3.00
CA ILE A 376 32.44 10.12 1.88
C ILE A 376 33.23 11.38 2.24
N ASN A 377 32.58 12.33 2.91
CA ASN A 377 33.24 13.56 3.34
C ASN A 377 34.35 13.32 4.39
N LYS A 378 34.22 12.28 5.22
CA LYS A 378 35.27 11.84 6.15
C LYS A 378 36.44 11.14 5.46
N LYS A 379 36.17 10.43 4.34
CA LYS A 379 37.20 9.66 3.62
C LYS A 379 37.98 10.46 2.57
N LEU A 380 37.36 11.50 2.02
CA LEU A 380 37.90 12.27 0.90
C LEU A 380 37.81 13.78 1.20
N ASP A 381 38.94 14.45 1.34
CA ASP A 381 38.96 15.90 1.58
C ASP A 381 38.73 16.72 0.32
N GLU A 382 39.16 16.21 -0.86
CA GLU A 382 39.12 16.93 -2.11
C GLU A 382 37.71 16.91 -2.76
N PRO A 383 37.09 18.08 -3.00
CA PRO A 383 35.77 18.15 -3.65
C PRO A 383 35.72 17.49 -5.04
N ALA A 384 36.79 17.58 -5.81
CA ALA A 384 36.89 16.96 -7.13
C ALA A 384 36.80 15.42 -7.08
N LYS A 385 37.51 14.80 -6.10
CA LYS A 385 37.44 13.35 -5.88
C LYS A 385 36.06 12.90 -5.41
N ARG A 386 35.42 13.66 -4.51
CA ARG A 386 34.05 13.41 -4.09
C ARG A 386 33.07 13.47 -5.26
N LYS A 387 33.18 14.49 -6.12
CA LYS A 387 32.32 14.60 -7.32
C LYS A 387 32.49 13.41 -8.27
N LYS A 388 33.75 12.98 -8.51
CA LYS A 388 34.03 11.79 -9.34
C LYS A 388 33.45 10.51 -8.73
N LEU A 389 33.58 10.34 -7.40
CA LEU A 389 33.02 9.19 -6.69
C LEU A 389 31.50 9.17 -6.79
N TRP A 390 30.82 10.29 -6.58
CA TRP A 390 29.36 10.36 -6.73
C TRP A 390 28.90 10.06 -8.16
N GLN A 391 29.68 10.45 -9.16
CA GLN A 391 29.37 10.07 -10.55
C GLN A 391 29.51 8.55 -10.74
N GLN A 392 30.58 7.95 -10.22
CA GLN A 392 30.78 6.49 -10.25
C GLN A 392 29.65 5.73 -9.54
N ILE A 393 29.17 6.20 -8.38
CA ILE A 393 28.02 5.64 -7.67
C ILE A 393 26.76 5.75 -8.55
N SER A 394 26.54 6.90 -9.18
CA SER A 394 25.40 7.14 -10.07
C SER A 394 25.42 6.19 -11.28
N ASP A 395 26.58 6.00 -11.90
CA ASP A 395 26.76 5.09 -13.04
C ASP A 395 26.53 3.62 -12.66
N ASN A 396 26.80 3.27 -11.39
CA ASN A 396 26.51 1.97 -10.80
C ASN A 396 25.07 1.87 -10.21
N ARG A 397 24.09 2.63 -10.74
CA ARG A 397 22.70 2.63 -10.27
C ARG A 397 22.53 2.98 -8.78
N GLY A 398 23.47 3.74 -8.21
CA GLY A 398 23.48 4.11 -6.80
C GLY A 398 24.14 3.09 -5.87
N SER A 399 24.69 2.01 -6.38
CA SER A 399 25.43 0.99 -5.64
C SER A 399 26.86 1.40 -5.34
N ILE A 400 27.38 0.98 -4.18
CA ILE A 400 28.78 1.11 -3.80
C ILE A 400 29.52 -0.25 -3.78
N GLN A 401 28.86 -1.35 -4.13
CA GLN A 401 29.42 -2.71 -3.96
C GLN A 401 30.72 -2.93 -4.73
N ASN A 402 30.84 -2.38 -5.94
CA ASN A 402 32.01 -2.53 -6.81
C ASN A 402 33.07 -1.44 -6.60
N ILE A 403 32.95 -0.59 -5.57
CA ILE A 403 33.87 0.54 -5.32
C ILE A 403 34.88 0.14 -4.24
N ARG A 404 36.17 0.17 -4.59
CA ARG A 404 37.27 -0.27 -3.72
C ARG A 404 37.50 0.62 -2.48
N LEU A 405 37.01 1.84 -2.51
CA LEU A 405 37.16 2.80 -1.40
C LEU A 405 36.47 2.35 -0.11
N PHE A 406 35.39 1.56 -0.25
CA PHE A 406 34.55 1.15 0.86
C PHE A 406 34.95 -0.22 1.41
N THR A 407 34.93 -0.35 2.75
CA THR A 407 35.14 -1.64 3.43
C THR A 407 33.97 -2.57 3.22
N LYS A 408 34.11 -3.84 3.64
CA LYS A 408 33.04 -4.82 3.56
C LYS A 408 31.83 -4.41 4.42
N GLU A 409 32.11 -3.93 5.62
CA GLU A 409 31.09 -3.48 6.58
C GLU A 409 30.32 -2.25 6.05
N GLU A 410 31.02 -1.31 5.43
CA GLU A 410 30.40 -0.15 4.78
C GLU A 410 29.52 -0.55 3.59
N LYS A 411 29.96 -1.53 2.81
CA LYS A 411 29.17 -2.09 1.71
C LYS A 411 27.90 -2.76 2.19
N GLU A 412 27.97 -3.54 3.28
CA GLU A 412 26.79 -4.14 3.90
C GLU A 412 25.82 -3.06 4.44
N LEU A 413 26.35 -2.00 5.06
CA LEU A 413 25.56 -0.91 5.63
C LEU A 413 24.79 -0.10 4.58
N TYR A 414 25.41 0.13 3.41
CA TYR A 414 24.85 0.97 2.36
C TYR A 414 24.34 0.16 1.15
N LYS A 415 23.96 -1.11 1.34
CA LYS A 415 23.22 -1.87 0.36
C LYS A 415 21.97 -1.12 -0.08
N THR A 416 21.71 -1.13 -1.38
CA THR A 416 20.46 -0.64 -1.95
C THR A 416 19.36 -1.68 -1.80
N ALA A 417 18.10 -1.30 -2.05
CA ALA A 417 16.97 -2.21 -1.93
C ALA A 417 17.13 -3.49 -2.78
N ASP A 418 17.68 -3.33 -3.99
CA ASP A 418 17.91 -4.44 -4.92
C ASP A 418 19.06 -5.38 -4.47
N GLU A 419 19.91 -4.95 -3.55
CA GLU A 419 21.07 -5.70 -3.03
C GLU A 419 20.78 -6.39 -1.69
N ILE A 420 19.69 -6.00 -1.04
CA ILE A 420 19.21 -6.60 0.21
C ILE A 420 18.44 -7.89 -0.10
N ASN A 421 18.72 -8.96 0.66
CA ASN A 421 17.90 -10.16 0.60
C ASN A 421 16.48 -9.84 1.06
N GLN A 422 15.50 -10.00 0.14
CA GLN A 422 14.11 -9.61 0.36
C GLN A 422 13.40 -10.43 1.46
N ILE A 423 13.93 -11.57 1.84
CA ILE A 423 13.48 -12.31 3.04
C ILE A 423 13.55 -11.41 4.28
N TRP A 424 14.59 -10.55 4.41
CA TRP A 424 14.70 -9.63 5.54
C TRP A 424 13.65 -8.51 5.51
N VAL A 425 13.25 -8.07 4.31
CA VAL A 425 12.14 -7.10 4.18
C VAL A 425 10.84 -7.70 4.73
N VAL A 426 10.54 -8.94 4.34
CA VAL A 426 9.37 -9.69 4.82
C VAL A 426 9.49 -10.00 6.32
N GLU A 427 10.66 -10.45 6.79
CA GLU A 427 10.89 -10.77 8.20
C GLU A 427 10.69 -9.55 9.10
N HIS A 428 11.24 -8.40 8.73
CA HIS A 428 11.02 -7.16 9.47
C HIS A 428 9.54 -6.75 9.46
N ALA A 429 8.86 -6.89 8.32
CA ALA A 429 7.44 -6.62 8.21
C ALA A 429 6.61 -7.57 9.10
N TYR A 430 6.93 -8.85 9.12
CA TYR A 430 6.29 -9.85 9.96
C TYR A 430 6.49 -9.55 11.46
N LYS A 431 7.73 -9.27 11.90
CA LYS A 431 8.02 -8.97 13.30
C LYS A 431 7.34 -7.70 13.81
N ARG A 432 7.10 -6.69 12.97
CA ARG A 432 6.34 -5.50 13.40
C ARG A 432 4.83 -5.66 13.24
N GLN A 433 4.35 -6.65 12.46
CA GLN A 433 2.92 -6.86 12.24
C GLN A 433 2.15 -7.10 13.55
N GLU A 434 2.77 -7.66 14.58
CA GLU A 434 2.16 -7.85 15.91
C GLU A 434 1.74 -6.51 16.57
N PHE A 435 2.41 -5.40 16.22
CA PHE A 435 2.11 -4.07 16.73
C PHE A 435 1.11 -3.31 15.86
N ILE A 436 0.92 -3.71 14.59
CA ILE A 436 0.15 -2.99 13.59
C ILE A 436 -1.22 -3.64 13.43
N CYS A 437 -2.28 -2.95 13.86
CA CYS A 437 -3.65 -3.46 13.78
C CYS A 437 -4.19 -3.53 12.35
N GLN A 438 -3.84 -2.58 11.48
CA GLN A 438 -4.14 -2.66 10.04
C GLN A 438 -3.00 -3.37 9.29
N SER A 439 -2.60 -2.90 8.11
CA SER A 439 -1.54 -3.52 7.32
C SER A 439 -0.37 -2.58 7.05
N GLN A 440 0.51 -3.00 6.16
CA GLN A 440 1.74 -2.33 5.75
C GLN A 440 1.88 -2.38 4.24
N SER A 441 2.26 -1.27 3.60
CA SER A 441 2.60 -1.24 2.18
C SER A 441 4.01 -1.82 1.97
N VAL A 442 4.11 -3.14 1.87
CA VAL A 442 5.40 -3.84 1.73
C VAL A 442 5.76 -4.02 0.27
N ASN A 443 6.70 -3.21 -0.21
CA ASN A 443 7.33 -3.38 -1.52
C ASN A 443 8.44 -4.45 -1.47
N LEU A 444 8.55 -5.23 -2.53
CA LEU A 444 9.65 -6.18 -2.73
C LEU A 444 10.45 -5.76 -3.97
N PHE A 445 11.78 -5.88 -3.91
CA PHE A 445 12.70 -5.37 -4.92
C PHE A 445 13.51 -6.51 -5.51
N PHE A 446 13.44 -6.70 -6.83
CA PHE A 446 14.13 -7.78 -7.52
C PHE A 446 14.79 -7.30 -8.80
N ILE A 447 15.98 -7.82 -9.10
CA ILE A 447 16.64 -7.69 -10.40
C ILE A 447 16.66 -9.08 -11.01
N LEU A 448 15.76 -9.31 -11.96
CA LEU A 448 15.67 -10.61 -12.64
C LEU A 448 16.91 -10.82 -13.52
N PRO A 449 17.67 -11.92 -13.32
CA PRO A 449 18.79 -12.28 -14.18
C PRO A 449 18.31 -12.52 -15.61
N ASP A 450 19.16 -12.16 -16.58
CA ASP A 450 18.89 -12.40 -17.98
C ASP A 450 18.98 -13.91 -18.30
N SER A 451 17.85 -14.54 -18.61
CA SER A 451 17.75 -15.96 -18.90
C SER A 451 18.59 -16.41 -20.10
N SER A 452 18.84 -15.49 -21.06
CA SER A 452 19.66 -15.78 -22.24
C SER A 452 21.14 -15.97 -21.90
N LYS A 453 21.60 -15.47 -20.76
CA LYS A 453 23.01 -15.56 -20.32
C LYS A 453 23.28 -16.75 -19.44
N ASN A 454 22.38 -17.08 -18.51
CA ASN A 454 22.51 -18.22 -17.60
C ASN A 454 21.14 -18.69 -17.12
N GLN A 455 20.63 -19.76 -17.72
CA GLN A 455 19.29 -20.30 -17.41
C GLN A 455 19.21 -20.89 -15.98
N GLU A 456 20.29 -21.53 -15.51
CA GLU A 456 20.32 -22.12 -14.16
C GLU A 456 20.21 -21.03 -13.09
N GLN A 457 21.03 -19.99 -13.19
CA GLN A 457 20.98 -18.83 -12.29
C GLN A 457 19.62 -18.13 -12.35
N HIS A 458 19.02 -18.05 -13.53
CA HIS A 458 17.67 -17.48 -13.69
C HIS A 458 16.63 -18.32 -12.94
N ASN A 459 16.67 -19.65 -13.07
CA ASN A 459 15.74 -20.55 -12.39
C ASN A 459 15.91 -20.53 -10.86
N GLU A 460 17.15 -20.52 -10.36
CA GLU A 460 17.42 -20.36 -8.93
C GLU A 460 16.87 -19.04 -8.38
N TYR A 461 16.99 -17.97 -9.16
CA TYR A 461 16.47 -16.68 -8.77
C TYR A 461 14.93 -16.64 -8.78
N LEU A 462 14.26 -17.29 -9.74
CA LEU A 462 12.80 -17.45 -9.75
C LEU A 462 12.31 -18.23 -8.53
N GLN A 463 13.06 -19.27 -8.12
CA GLN A 463 12.74 -20.01 -6.88
C GLN A 463 12.85 -19.08 -5.67
N TYR A 464 13.92 -18.28 -5.56
CA TYR A 464 14.08 -17.28 -4.51
C TYR A 464 12.91 -16.26 -4.48
N VAL A 465 12.51 -15.76 -5.66
CA VAL A 465 11.34 -14.86 -5.77
C VAL A 465 10.07 -15.55 -5.25
N SER A 466 9.85 -16.80 -5.62
CA SER A 466 8.73 -17.61 -5.14
C SER A 466 8.76 -17.78 -3.63
N ASP A 467 9.90 -18.13 -3.04
CA ASP A 467 10.08 -18.35 -1.60
C ASP A 467 9.79 -17.08 -0.78
N VAL A 468 10.28 -15.91 -1.25
CA VAL A 468 10.01 -14.62 -0.62
C VAL A 468 8.50 -14.31 -0.63
N HIS A 469 7.83 -14.50 -1.78
CA HIS A 469 6.40 -14.26 -1.90
C HIS A 469 5.58 -15.25 -1.07
N TRP A 470 5.98 -16.51 -1.06
CA TRP A 470 5.36 -17.55 -0.25
C TRP A 470 5.42 -17.22 1.23
N TYR A 471 6.62 -16.82 1.70
CA TYR A 471 6.82 -16.40 3.07
C TYR A 471 5.94 -15.18 3.41
N GLY A 472 5.94 -14.16 2.54
CA GLY A 472 5.13 -12.95 2.73
C GLY A 472 3.63 -13.22 2.73
N ALA A 473 3.12 -14.02 1.77
CA ALA A 473 1.70 -14.35 1.65
C ALA A 473 1.15 -15.12 2.86
N ASN A 474 1.98 -15.97 3.47
CA ASN A 474 1.61 -16.70 4.69
C ASN A 474 1.65 -15.84 5.96
N LYS A 475 2.61 -14.91 6.07
CA LYS A 475 2.89 -14.19 7.32
C LYS A 475 2.29 -12.80 7.41
N LEU A 476 2.11 -12.12 6.28
CA LEU A 476 1.65 -10.75 6.25
C LEU A 476 0.16 -10.65 5.90
N LYS A 477 -0.42 -9.50 6.16
CA LYS A 477 -1.77 -9.15 5.71
C LYS A 477 -1.79 -8.76 4.23
N SER A 478 -0.71 -8.10 3.76
CA SER A 478 -0.61 -7.72 2.34
C SER A 478 0.85 -7.66 1.86
N LEU A 479 1.02 -7.84 0.55
CA LEU A 479 2.20 -7.50 -0.23
C LEU A 479 1.79 -6.47 -1.28
N TYR A 480 2.54 -5.37 -1.34
CA TYR A 480 2.29 -4.26 -2.26
C TYR A 480 2.96 -4.50 -3.63
N TYR A 481 3.76 -3.60 -4.14
CA TYR A 481 4.38 -3.78 -5.46
C TYR A 481 5.52 -4.82 -5.48
N PHE A 482 5.62 -5.49 -6.62
CA PHE A 482 6.84 -6.12 -7.07
C PHE A 482 7.63 -5.09 -7.89
N ARG A 483 8.78 -4.67 -7.40
CA ARG A 483 9.62 -3.66 -8.04
C ARG A 483 10.76 -4.36 -8.78
N SER A 484 10.71 -4.34 -10.12
CA SER A 484 11.75 -4.87 -11.00
C SER A 484 12.11 -3.87 -12.09
N ASP A 485 13.17 -4.15 -12.83
CA ASP A 485 13.52 -3.33 -13.98
C ASP A 485 12.51 -3.49 -15.14
N ALA A 486 11.89 -4.65 -15.29
CA ALA A 486 10.81 -4.88 -16.25
C ALA A 486 9.56 -4.06 -15.91
N ALA A 487 9.15 -4.04 -14.65
CA ALA A 487 8.02 -3.22 -14.18
C ALA A 487 8.29 -1.72 -14.35
N LYS A 488 9.53 -1.25 -14.19
CA LYS A 488 9.92 0.16 -14.44
C LYS A 488 9.76 0.53 -15.91
N ALA A 489 10.00 -0.38 -16.84
CA ALA A 489 9.81 -0.14 -18.28
C ALA A 489 8.31 0.04 -18.59
N ALA A 490 7.44 -0.77 -18.01
CA ALA A 490 5.98 -0.65 -18.14
C ALA A 490 5.43 0.67 -17.55
N GLU A 491 5.91 1.07 -16.34
CA GLU A 491 5.54 2.36 -15.73
C GLU A 491 5.96 3.57 -16.58
N ASN A 492 7.10 3.50 -17.28
CA ASN A 492 7.62 4.59 -18.09
C ASN A 492 6.86 4.78 -19.42
N VAL A 493 6.23 3.75 -19.94
CA VAL A 493 5.40 3.84 -21.16
C VAL A 493 4.13 4.65 -20.89
N ASN A 494 3.57 4.56 -19.69
CA ASN A 494 2.35 5.29 -19.29
C ASN A 494 2.58 6.78 -18.98
N VAL A 495 3.80 7.29 -19.00
CA VAL A 495 4.16 8.69 -18.63
C VAL A 495 4.64 9.52 -19.81
N LYS A 496 4.29 9.21 -21.06
CA LYS A 496 4.43 10.18 -22.15
C LYS A 496 3.25 11.15 -22.17
N VAL A 497 3.25 12.08 -21.20
CA VAL A 497 2.44 13.30 -21.30
C VAL A 497 3.15 14.22 -22.32
N PRO A 498 2.50 14.64 -23.41
CA PRO A 498 3.03 15.70 -24.25
C PRO A 498 3.25 16.93 -23.38
N ARG A 499 4.43 17.54 -23.43
CA ARG A 499 4.67 18.86 -22.84
C ARG A 499 3.77 19.87 -23.55
N ILE A 500 2.67 20.24 -22.94
CA ILE A 500 1.96 21.46 -23.31
C ILE A 500 2.83 22.60 -22.76
N LYS A 501 3.44 23.38 -23.65
CA LYS A 501 4.04 24.66 -23.30
C LYS A 501 2.90 25.53 -22.76
N LEU A 502 3.04 26.01 -21.54
CA LEU A 502 2.11 26.95 -20.86
C LEU A 502 2.33 28.40 -21.36
N ASP A 503 2.63 28.59 -22.62
CA ASP A 503 2.57 29.90 -23.26
C ASP A 503 1.34 29.89 -24.18
N GLU A 504 0.36 30.70 -23.82
CA GLU A 504 -0.88 30.97 -24.58
C GLU A 504 -1.91 29.83 -24.62
N VAL A 505 -2.73 29.69 -23.57
CA VAL A 505 -4.12 29.26 -23.75
C VAL A 505 -5.01 30.14 -22.86
N ASP A 506 -5.69 31.07 -23.47
CA ASP A 506 -6.88 31.69 -22.93
C ASP A 506 -7.89 30.60 -22.55
N CYS A 507 -8.44 30.71 -21.35
CA CYS A 507 -9.39 29.76 -20.80
C CYS A 507 -10.73 29.84 -21.53
N ILE A 508 -10.94 29.03 -22.57
CA ILE A 508 -12.22 28.91 -23.30
C ILE A 508 -13.31 28.16 -22.47
N ALA A 509 -13.01 27.74 -21.25
CA ALA A 509 -13.94 26.96 -20.42
C ALA A 509 -14.83 27.81 -19.49
N CYS A 510 -14.78 29.15 -19.57
CA CYS A 510 -15.60 30.03 -18.74
C CYS A 510 -16.72 30.78 -19.49
N GLU A 511 -16.92 30.50 -20.78
CA GLU A 511 -18.07 31.04 -21.54
C GLU A 511 -18.91 29.88 -22.08
N GLY A 512 -19.93 29.45 -21.28
CA GLY A 512 -20.92 28.48 -21.71
C GLY A 512 -21.69 27.91 -20.56
#